data_d2ce8ca4d7b3706c10104a597d81a382
#
_entry.id   d2ce8ca4d7b3706c10104a597d81a382
#
_cell.length_a   1.000
_cell.length_b   1.000
_cell.length_c   1.000
_cell.angle_alpha   90.00
_cell.angle_beta   90.00
_cell.angle_gamma   90.00
#
_symmetry.space_group_name_H-M   'P 1'
#
loop_
_entity.id
_entity.type
_entity.pdbx_description
1 polymer ?
#
loop_
_entity_poly.entity_id
_entity_poly.type
_entity_poly.pdbx_seq_one_letter_code
_entity_poly.pdbx_strand_id
1 'polypeptide(L)'
;MVVSYTQEHVYLHPWHRVTAAAWRKFTDPDALSHILDVQTLSRDVDPRAGRLHAVRAIAGRPPPLPLLLRGLAATAGVGDVVVCVERTSVDAAARAMRVVSRNATFRRLVDVEERCSYAPHPERPDEWTVFTQETSIRCAPLAAVSATVAEMVERRCAESFAQNAARGQEVVERICDGLALAEAEGKEH
;
A
#
# COMPACT_ATOMS: atom_id res chain seq x y z
N MET A 1 -0.43 -17.87 -14.18
CA MET A 1 -1.06 -18.18 -12.87
C MET A 1 -1.28 -16.85 -12.15
N VAL A 2 -2.12 -16.80 -11.15
CA VAL A 2 -2.29 -15.60 -10.29
C VAL A 2 -1.96 -16.06 -8.89
N VAL A 3 -1.02 -15.40 -8.23
CA VAL A 3 -0.75 -15.58 -6.80
C VAL A 3 -1.51 -14.51 -6.04
N SER A 4 -2.35 -14.92 -5.10
CA SER A 4 -3.06 -14.00 -4.21
C SER A 4 -2.79 -14.39 -2.77
N TYR A 5 -2.65 -13.40 -1.91
CA TYR A 5 -2.56 -13.61 -0.47
C TYR A 5 -3.32 -12.50 0.26
N THR A 6 -3.83 -12.85 1.42
CA THR A 6 -4.53 -11.94 2.32
C THR A 6 -3.81 -11.92 3.65
N GLN A 7 -3.68 -10.76 4.23
CA GLN A 7 -3.17 -10.58 5.59
C GLN A 7 -4.06 -9.63 6.36
N GLU A 8 -4.15 -9.85 7.67
CA GLU A 8 -4.87 -9.01 8.61
C GLU A 8 -3.91 -8.50 9.69
N HIS A 9 -4.18 -7.30 10.17
CA HIS A 9 -3.48 -6.70 11.29
C HIS A 9 -4.45 -5.89 12.15
N VAL A 10 -4.27 -5.91 13.45
CA VAL A 10 -5.06 -5.09 14.38
C VAL A 10 -4.17 -3.99 14.93
N TYR A 11 -4.49 -2.76 14.58
CA TYR A 11 -3.89 -1.59 15.21
C TYR A 11 -4.61 -1.30 16.52
N LEU A 12 -3.86 -1.17 17.62
CA LEU A 12 -4.39 -0.83 18.95
C LEU A 12 -4.64 0.68 19.07
N HIS A 13 -5.15 1.26 18.01
CA HIS A 13 -5.46 2.69 17.87
C HIS A 13 -6.83 2.88 17.23
N PRO A 14 -7.55 3.97 17.54
CA PRO A 14 -8.85 4.26 16.97
C PRO A 14 -8.77 4.53 15.46
N TRP A 15 -9.85 4.20 14.74
CA TRP A 15 -9.91 4.25 13.28
C TRP A 15 -9.46 5.58 12.67
N HIS A 16 -9.88 6.70 13.25
CA HIS A 16 -9.51 8.03 12.73
C HIS A 16 -7.99 8.29 12.80
N ARG A 17 -7.31 7.79 13.84
CA ARG A 17 -5.85 7.93 13.99
C ARG A 17 -5.12 7.04 12.99
N VAL A 18 -5.54 5.78 12.86
CA VAL A 18 -4.94 4.82 11.92
C VAL A 18 -5.09 5.30 10.49
N THR A 19 -6.26 5.79 10.09
CA THR A 19 -6.49 6.27 8.73
C THR A 19 -5.70 7.56 8.43
N ALA A 20 -5.56 8.45 9.41
CA ALA A 20 -4.69 9.63 9.30
C ALA A 20 -3.20 9.24 9.18
N ALA A 21 -2.75 8.23 9.94
CA ALA A 21 -1.40 7.70 9.85
C ALA A 21 -1.16 7.00 8.50
N ALA A 22 -2.08 6.16 8.04
CA ALA A 22 -2.01 5.50 6.75
C ALA A 22 -1.94 6.48 5.58
N TRP A 23 -2.64 7.61 5.66
CA TRP A 23 -2.52 8.69 4.67
C TRP A 23 -1.13 9.33 4.66
N ARG A 24 -0.50 9.46 5.82
CA ARG A 24 0.81 10.10 6.03
C ARG A 24 2.00 9.16 5.86
N LYS A 25 1.80 7.85 5.73
CA LYS A 25 2.89 6.85 5.75
C LYS A 25 4.03 7.11 4.75
N PHE A 26 3.75 7.80 3.64
CA PHE A 26 4.75 8.13 2.62
C PHE A 26 5.51 9.44 2.89
N THR A 27 5.18 10.18 3.94
CA THR A 27 5.88 11.43 4.30
C THR A 27 7.10 11.18 5.19
N ASP A 28 7.31 9.94 5.62
CA ASP A 28 8.47 9.53 6.41
C ASP A 28 9.56 8.96 5.48
N PRO A 29 10.59 9.76 5.14
CA PRO A 29 11.62 9.37 4.17
C PRO A 29 12.53 8.26 4.70
N ASP A 30 12.71 8.14 6.01
CA ASP A 30 13.61 7.17 6.62
C ASP A 30 12.98 5.78 6.67
N ALA A 31 11.66 5.73 6.82
CA ALA A 31 10.93 4.49 6.94
C ALA A 31 10.68 3.80 5.60
N LEU A 32 10.43 4.57 4.56
CA LEU A 32 10.13 4.07 3.22
C LEU A 32 11.13 4.62 2.20
N SER A 33 12.43 4.40 2.46
CA SER A 33 13.55 4.90 1.65
C SER A 33 13.52 4.48 0.17
N HIS A 34 12.70 3.49 -0.19
CA HIS A 34 12.46 3.10 -1.57
C HIS A 34 11.43 4.00 -2.28
N ILE A 35 10.64 4.79 -1.55
CA ILE A 35 9.73 5.78 -2.13
C ILE A 35 10.52 7.03 -2.49
N LEU A 36 10.39 7.49 -3.74
CA LEU A 36 11.11 8.63 -4.28
C LEU A 36 10.25 9.89 -4.33
N ASP A 37 8.96 9.72 -4.68
CA ASP A 37 8.03 10.83 -4.82
C ASP A 37 6.57 10.36 -4.66
N VAL A 38 5.72 11.26 -4.17
CA VAL A 38 4.27 11.04 -4.05
C VAL A 38 3.52 12.26 -4.54
N GLN A 39 2.80 12.13 -5.65
CA GLN A 39 2.01 13.19 -6.25
C GLN A 39 0.52 12.91 -6.11
N THR A 40 -0.23 13.89 -5.63
CA THR A 40 -1.70 13.85 -5.66
C THR A 40 -2.20 14.28 -7.02
N LEU A 41 -2.77 13.34 -7.78
CA LEU A 41 -3.30 13.57 -9.12
C LEU A 41 -4.70 14.17 -9.09
N SER A 42 -5.53 13.71 -8.14
CA SER A 42 -6.85 14.27 -7.90
C SER A 42 -7.26 14.10 -6.45
N ARG A 43 -8.08 15.02 -5.96
CA ARG A 43 -8.66 14.97 -4.62
C ARG A 43 -10.04 15.62 -4.66
N ASP A 44 -11.03 14.85 -4.26
CA ASP A 44 -12.41 15.29 -4.10
C ASP A 44 -12.83 15.08 -2.64
N VAL A 45 -13.37 16.14 -2.02
CA VAL A 45 -13.78 16.12 -0.62
C VAL A 45 -15.20 16.65 -0.51
N ASP A 46 -16.10 15.82 0.00
CA ASP A 46 -17.43 16.24 0.43
C ASP A 46 -17.48 16.34 1.96
N PRO A 47 -17.27 17.54 2.54
CA PRO A 47 -17.28 17.71 3.99
C PRO A 47 -18.64 17.45 4.62
N ARG A 48 -19.74 17.63 3.87
CA ARG A 48 -21.11 17.42 4.36
C ARG A 48 -21.42 15.94 4.51
N ALA A 49 -21.00 15.14 3.54
CA ALA A 49 -21.14 13.70 3.56
C ALA A 49 -20.01 13.00 4.33
N GLY A 50 -18.96 13.72 4.73
CA GLY A 50 -17.77 13.14 5.36
C GLY A 50 -17.01 12.20 4.43
N ARG A 51 -16.98 12.47 3.13
CA ARG A 51 -16.36 11.61 2.12
C ARG A 51 -15.13 12.26 1.50
N LEU A 52 -14.13 11.42 1.24
CA LEU A 52 -12.93 11.80 0.49
C LEU A 52 -12.62 10.74 -0.55
N HIS A 53 -12.35 11.19 -1.78
CA HIS A 53 -11.77 10.37 -2.83
C HIS A 53 -10.47 11.02 -3.30
N ALA A 54 -9.42 10.23 -3.41
CA ALA A 54 -8.14 10.74 -3.88
C ALA A 54 -7.45 9.73 -4.80
N VAL A 55 -6.67 10.26 -5.74
CA VAL A 55 -5.78 9.46 -6.59
C VAL A 55 -4.38 10.01 -6.42
N ARG A 56 -3.43 9.14 -6.09
CA ARG A 56 -2.02 9.48 -5.95
C ARG A 56 -1.17 8.65 -6.89
N ALA A 57 -0.14 9.25 -7.45
CA ALA A 57 0.96 8.54 -8.10
C ALA A 57 2.11 8.42 -7.10
N ILE A 58 2.61 7.21 -6.92
CA ILE A 58 3.70 6.90 -6.00
C ILE A 58 4.84 6.35 -6.83
N ALA A 59 5.94 7.10 -6.90
CA ALA A 59 7.16 6.70 -7.57
C ALA A 59 8.12 6.08 -6.56
N GLY A 60 8.70 4.95 -6.90
CA GLY A 60 9.63 4.23 -6.03
C GLY A 60 10.70 3.48 -6.80
N ARG A 61 11.69 2.99 -6.08
CA ARG A 61 12.69 2.08 -6.62
C ARG A 61 12.11 0.69 -6.75
N PRO A 62 12.33 0.00 -7.88
CA PRO A 62 11.88 -1.38 -8.02
C PRO A 62 12.56 -2.29 -6.99
N PRO A 63 11.87 -3.33 -6.51
CA PRO A 63 12.52 -4.35 -5.70
C PRO A 63 13.66 -5.02 -6.52
N PRO A 64 14.68 -5.59 -5.87
CA PRO A 64 15.75 -6.27 -6.56
C PRO A 64 15.20 -7.44 -7.38
N LEU A 65 15.21 -7.28 -8.70
CA LEU A 65 14.75 -8.30 -9.63
C LEU A 65 15.82 -9.39 -9.80
N PRO A 66 15.43 -10.67 -9.92
CA PRO A 66 16.33 -11.73 -10.38
C PRO A 66 17.04 -11.35 -11.69
N LEU A 67 18.29 -11.82 -11.87
CA LEU A 67 19.12 -11.50 -13.05
C LEU A 67 18.39 -11.74 -14.38
N LEU A 68 17.61 -12.81 -14.49
CA LEU A 68 16.82 -13.13 -15.67
C LEU A 68 15.77 -12.05 -15.98
N LEU A 69 15.13 -11.50 -14.97
CA LEU A 69 14.15 -10.43 -15.13
C LEU A 69 14.79 -9.07 -15.40
N ARG A 70 16.02 -8.83 -14.92
CA ARG A 70 16.77 -7.62 -15.27
C ARG A 70 17.00 -7.51 -16.77
N GLY A 71 17.34 -8.63 -17.43
CA GLY A 71 17.48 -8.67 -18.88
C GLY A 71 16.18 -8.36 -19.62
N LEU A 72 15.07 -8.98 -19.21
CA LEU A 72 13.73 -8.73 -19.77
C LEU A 72 13.23 -7.30 -19.47
N ALA A 73 13.50 -6.79 -18.29
CA ALA A 73 13.15 -5.43 -17.91
C ALA A 73 13.93 -4.41 -18.75
N ALA A 74 15.21 -4.63 -18.96
CA ALA A 74 16.06 -3.77 -19.81
C ALA A 74 15.58 -3.75 -21.28
N THR A 75 15.21 -4.91 -21.84
CA THR A 75 14.66 -4.99 -23.20
C THR A 75 13.25 -4.38 -23.32
N ALA A 76 12.49 -4.35 -22.22
CA ALA A 76 11.17 -3.71 -22.16
C ALA A 76 11.23 -2.20 -21.90
N GLY A 77 12.43 -1.59 -21.86
CA GLY A 77 12.63 -0.16 -21.62
C GLY A 77 12.27 0.26 -20.20
N VAL A 78 12.39 -0.64 -19.26
CA VAL A 78 12.05 -0.38 -17.88
C VAL A 78 13.18 0.35 -17.18
N GLY A 79 12.89 1.59 -16.75
CA GLY A 79 13.81 2.42 -16.00
C GLY A 79 13.94 2.01 -14.53
N ASP A 80 14.76 2.74 -13.79
CA ASP A 80 15.05 2.52 -12.36
C ASP A 80 13.92 3.00 -11.42
N VAL A 81 12.77 3.38 -11.99
CA VAL A 81 11.62 3.90 -11.23
C VAL A 81 10.35 3.11 -11.57
N VAL A 82 9.71 2.64 -10.54
CA VAL A 82 8.35 2.05 -10.61
C VAL A 82 7.34 3.08 -10.16
N VAL A 83 6.26 3.21 -10.91
CA VAL A 83 5.13 4.05 -10.55
C VAL A 83 3.92 3.19 -10.24
N CYS A 84 3.33 3.42 -9.07
CA CYS A 84 2.04 2.86 -8.68
C CYS A 84 0.99 3.97 -8.63
N VAL A 85 -0.24 3.64 -9.01
CA VAL A 85 -1.39 4.52 -8.85
C VAL A 85 -2.26 3.98 -7.73
N GLU A 86 -2.42 4.81 -6.72
CA GLU A 86 -3.24 4.52 -5.54
C GLU A 86 -4.54 5.32 -5.59
N ARG A 87 -5.65 4.65 -5.37
CA ARG A 87 -6.98 5.25 -5.20
C ARG A 87 -7.45 5.02 -3.77
N THR A 88 -7.70 6.11 -3.07
CA THR A 88 -8.19 6.10 -1.70
C THR A 88 -9.64 6.59 -1.66
N SER A 89 -10.47 5.88 -0.93
CA SER A 89 -11.86 6.25 -0.63
C SER A 89 -12.06 6.20 0.88
N VAL A 90 -12.53 7.29 1.46
CA VAL A 90 -12.84 7.40 2.90
C VAL A 90 -14.31 7.78 3.05
N ASP A 91 -15.01 7.08 3.93
CA ASP A 91 -16.34 7.43 4.43
C ASP A 91 -16.25 7.55 5.95
N ALA A 92 -16.25 8.79 6.46
CA ALA A 92 -16.09 9.06 7.87
C ALA A 92 -17.31 8.63 8.70
N ALA A 93 -18.52 8.71 8.12
CA ALA A 93 -19.74 8.29 8.79
C ALA A 93 -19.79 6.77 8.98
N ALA A 94 -19.37 6.03 7.96
CA ALA A 94 -19.25 4.57 8.02
C ALA A 94 -17.97 4.10 8.72
N ARG A 95 -17.05 5.01 9.06
CA ARG A 95 -15.68 4.69 9.54
C ARG A 95 -15.01 3.65 8.64
N ALA A 96 -15.06 3.87 7.34
CA ALA A 96 -14.49 2.97 6.36
C ALA A 96 -13.49 3.70 5.47
N MET A 97 -12.30 3.13 5.33
CA MET A 97 -11.30 3.57 4.36
C MET A 97 -10.89 2.39 3.50
N ARG A 98 -10.86 2.61 2.20
CA ARG A 98 -10.39 1.63 1.20
C ARG A 98 -9.31 2.25 0.35
N VAL A 99 -8.29 1.47 0.10
CA VAL A 99 -7.16 1.86 -0.75
C VAL A 99 -6.96 0.77 -1.79
N VAL A 100 -6.92 1.15 -3.07
CA VAL A 100 -6.59 0.24 -4.17
C VAL A 100 -5.36 0.79 -4.87
N SER A 101 -4.30 0.02 -4.86
CA SER A 101 -3.04 0.35 -5.52
C SER A 101 -2.77 -0.60 -6.69
N ARG A 102 -2.30 -0.05 -7.82
CA ARG A 102 -1.87 -0.83 -8.98
C ARG A 102 -0.59 -0.24 -9.55
N ASN A 103 0.32 -1.10 -9.98
CA ASN A 103 1.47 -0.61 -10.71
C ASN A 103 1.05 -0.08 -12.09
N ALA A 104 1.53 1.10 -12.46
CA ALA A 104 1.35 1.69 -13.80
C ALA A 104 2.48 1.26 -14.74
N THR A 105 3.69 1.21 -14.24
CA THR A 105 4.86 0.68 -14.94
C THR A 105 4.94 -0.84 -14.78
N PHE A 106 5.60 -1.53 -15.70
CA PHE A 106 5.79 -2.99 -15.71
C PHE A 106 4.53 -3.87 -15.89
N ARG A 107 3.34 -3.31 -16.03
CA ARG A 107 2.09 -4.08 -16.11
C ARG A 107 2.07 -5.17 -17.18
N ARG A 108 2.84 -4.99 -18.26
CA ARG A 108 2.97 -6.01 -19.31
C ARG A 108 3.79 -7.22 -18.88
N LEU A 109 4.63 -7.09 -17.85
CA LEU A 109 5.46 -8.17 -17.31
C LEU A 109 4.88 -8.73 -16.02
N VAL A 110 4.56 -7.83 -15.09
CA VAL A 110 4.00 -8.16 -13.78
C VAL A 110 2.87 -7.18 -13.50
N ASP A 111 1.65 -7.67 -13.38
CA ASP A 111 0.48 -6.89 -12.95
C ASP A 111 0.23 -7.17 -11.47
N VAL A 112 0.29 -6.11 -10.67
CA VAL A 112 0.08 -6.17 -9.21
C VAL A 112 -1.09 -5.29 -8.85
N GLU A 113 -2.02 -5.86 -8.10
CA GLU A 113 -3.10 -5.13 -7.46
C GLU A 113 -3.08 -5.40 -5.97
N GLU A 114 -3.14 -4.34 -5.19
CA GLU A 114 -3.25 -4.36 -3.75
C GLU A 114 -4.53 -3.64 -3.32
N ARG A 115 -5.31 -4.28 -2.46
CA ARG A 115 -6.53 -3.73 -1.88
C ARG A 115 -6.41 -3.74 -0.37
N CYS A 116 -6.45 -2.57 0.22
CA CYS A 116 -6.41 -2.39 1.66
C CYS A 116 -7.75 -1.87 2.17
N SER A 117 -8.19 -2.36 3.31
CA SER A 117 -9.33 -1.83 4.03
C SER A 117 -8.99 -1.56 5.49
N TYR A 118 -9.57 -0.50 6.03
CA TYR A 118 -9.45 -0.09 7.43
C TYR A 118 -10.85 0.10 7.99
N ALA A 119 -11.18 -0.66 9.03
CA ALA A 119 -12.50 -0.63 9.68
C ALA A 119 -12.34 -0.69 11.21
N PRO A 120 -13.30 -0.19 11.99
CA PRO A 120 -13.31 -0.38 13.43
C PRO A 120 -13.28 -1.86 13.80
N HIS A 121 -12.57 -2.19 14.89
CA HIS A 121 -12.54 -3.56 15.41
C HIS A 121 -13.92 -3.97 15.94
N PRO A 122 -14.42 -5.19 15.65
CA PRO A 122 -15.76 -5.61 16.02
C PRO A 122 -16.06 -5.52 17.54
N GLU A 123 -15.08 -5.88 18.38
CA GLU A 123 -15.22 -5.88 19.83
C GLU A 123 -14.85 -4.55 20.49
N ARG A 124 -13.97 -3.75 19.86
CA ARG A 124 -13.46 -2.47 20.38
C ARG A 124 -13.46 -1.39 19.31
N PRO A 125 -14.63 -0.99 18.79
CA PRO A 125 -14.73 -0.12 17.61
C PRO A 125 -14.22 1.30 17.83
N ASP A 126 -14.14 1.77 19.06
CA ASP A 126 -13.66 3.12 19.39
C ASP A 126 -12.16 3.15 19.77
N GLU A 127 -11.55 1.99 19.98
CA GLU A 127 -10.19 1.88 20.45
C GLU A 127 -9.26 1.25 19.42
N TRP A 128 -9.75 0.29 18.63
CA TRP A 128 -8.94 -0.52 17.74
C TRP A 128 -9.43 -0.48 16.31
N THR A 129 -8.51 -0.77 15.38
CA THR A 129 -8.78 -0.80 13.94
C THR A 129 -8.31 -2.10 13.33
N VAL A 130 -9.18 -2.76 12.56
CA VAL A 130 -8.81 -3.90 11.72
C VAL A 130 -8.35 -3.38 10.37
N PHE A 131 -7.16 -3.82 9.98
CA PHE A 131 -6.60 -3.64 8.66
C PHE A 131 -6.59 -4.97 7.93
N THR A 132 -7.09 -4.99 6.70
CA THR A 132 -7.03 -6.14 5.81
C THR A 132 -6.36 -5.74 4.52
N GLN A 133 -5.41 -6.53 4.04
CA GLN A 133 -4.72 -6.33 2.78
C GLN A 133 -4.82 -7.57 1.92
N GLU A 134 -5.34 -7.40 0.71
CA GLU A 134 -5.39 -8.42 -0.34
C GLU A 134 -4.44 -8.02 -1.45
N THR A 135 -3.50 -8.90 -1.79
CA THR A 135 -2.55 -8.66 -2.88
C THR A 135 -2.69 -9.73 -3.94
N SER A 136 -2.77 -9.32 -5.19
CA SER A 136 -2.85 -10.19 -6.37
C SER A 136 -1.70 -9.87 -7.32
N ILE A 137 -0.94 -10.89 -7.72
CA ILE A 137 0.23 -10.77 -8.60
C ILE A 137 0.05 -11.70 -9.79
N ARG A 138 0.22 -11.16 -10.99
CA ARG A 138 0.11 -11.91 -12.25
C ARG A 138 1.30 -11.65 -13.17
N CYS A 139 1.97 -12.71 -13.61
CA CYS A 139 3.08 -12.68 -14.56
C CYS A 139 2.71 -13.36 -15.88
N ALA A 140 1.71 -12.84 -16.59
CA ALA A 140 1.10 -13.47 -17.76
C ALA A 140 2.07 -13.75 -18.93
N PRO A 141 2.97 -12.84 -19.35
CA PRO A 141 3.89 -13.09 -20.47
C PRO A 141 4.94 -14.15 -20.17
N LEU A 142 5.38 -14.26 -18.93
CA LEU A 142 6.39 -15.25 -18.52
C LEU A 142 5.80 -16.66 -18.51
N ALA A 143 4.54 -16.83 -18.20
CA ALA A 143 3.85 -18.12 -18.22
C ALA A 143 3.77 -18.71 -19.65
N ALA A 144 3.73 -17.87 -20.68
CA ALA A 144 3.76 -18.29 -22.07
C ALA A 144 5.13 -18.81 -22.53
N VAL A 145 6.22 -18.38 -21.86
CA VAL A 145 7.59 -18.80 -22.16
C VAL A 145 8.02 -19.98 -21.28
N SER A 146 7.75 -19.90 -19.98
CA SER A 146 8.06 -20.94 -18.99
C SER A 146 7.21 -20.77 -17.74
N ALA A 147 6.38 -21.76 -17.43
CA ALA A 147 5.56 -21.78 -16.21
C ALA A 147 6.43 -21.74 -14.95
N THR A 148 7.53 -22.49 -14.92
CA THR A 148 8.47 -22.53 -13.78
C THR A 148 9.11 -21.17 -13.50
N VAL A 149 9.48 -20.43 -14.55
CA VAL A 149 10.03 -19.08 -14.39
C VAL A 149 8.97 -18.11 -13.88
N ALA A 150 7.74 -18.21 -14.40
CA ALA A 150 6.63 -17.38 -13.93
C ALA A 150 6.34 -17.61 -12.43
N GLU A 151 6.26 -18.86 -11.99
CA GLU A 151 6.04 -19.24 -10.59
C GLU A 151 7.16 -18.73 -9.67
N MET A 152 8.42 -18.86 -10.10
CA MET A 152 9.56 -18.34 -9.32
C MET A 152 9.47 -16.83 -9.15
N VAL A 153 9.11 -16.10 -10.21
CA VAL A 153 8.95 -14.65 -10.18
C VAL A 153 7.78 -14.23 -9.30
N GLU A 154 6.64 -14.86 -9.47
CA GLU A 154 5.43 -14.59 -8.68
C GLU A 154 5.71 -14.80 -7.19
N ARG A 155 6.38 -15.88 -6.81
CA ARG A 155 6.78 -16.14 -5.43
C ARG A 155 7.74 -15.08 -4.89
N ARG A 156 8.78 -14.70 -5.63
CA ARG A 156 9.73 -13.66 -5.21
C ARG A 156 9.07 -12.30 -5.06
N CYS A 157 8.17 -11.96 -5.96
CA CYS A 157 7.36 -10.76 -5.83
C CYS A 157 6.50 -10.83 -4.56
N ALA A 158 5.80 -11.93 -4.31
CA ALA A 158 4.98 -12.11 -3.12
C ALA A 158 5.79 -11.94 -1.82
N GLU A 159 6.98 -12.57 -1.72
CA GLU A 159 7.90 -12.42 -0.58
C GLU A 159 8.28 -10.94 -0.37
N SER A 160 8.65 -10.22 -1.44
CA SER A 160 9.02 -8.80 -1.38
C SER A 160 7.84 -7.92 -0.97
N PHE A 161 6.64 -8.20 -1.48
CA PHE A 161 5.43 -7.45 -1.11
C PHE A 161 5.04 -7.70 0.35
N ALA A 162 5.15 -8.94 0.85
CA ALA A 162 4.89 -9.25 2.25
C ALA A 162 5.85 -8.48 3.19
N GLN A 163 7.14 -8.41 2.86
CA GLN A 163 8.11 -7.63 3.62
C GLN A 163 7.81 -6.12 3.59
N ASN A 164 7.44 -5.58 2.43
CA ASN A 164 7.09 -4.17 2.32
C ASN A 164 5.80 -3.84 3.08
N ALA A 165 4.85 -4.77 3.10
CA ALA A 165 3.61 -4.62 3.86
C ALA A 165 3.89 -4.57 5.36
N ALA A 166 4.73 -5.45 5.89
CA ALA A 166 5.13 -5.43 7.29
C ALA A 166 5.79 -4.10 7.68
N ARG A 167 6.73 -3.60 6.84
CA ARG A 167 7.33 -2.27 7.05
C ARG A 167 6.29 -1.15 7.02
N GLY A 168 5.33 -1.23 6.10
CA GLY A 168 4.24 -0.26 6.01
C GLY A 168 3.38 -0.24 7.27
N GLN A 169 3.12 -1.40 7.88
CA GLN A 169 2.41 -1.52 9.14
C GLN A 169 3.19 -0.87 10.29
N GLU A 170 4.49 -1.17 10.42
CA GLU A 170 5.37 -0.57 11.43
C GLU A 170 5.42 0.96 11.33
N VAL A 171 5.43 1.50 10.11
CA VAL A 171 5.38 2.96 9.87
C VAL A 171 4.07 3.55 10.35
N VAL A 172 2.95 2.92 10.04
CA VAL A 172 1.62 3.37 10.48
C VAL A 172 1.52 3.34 12.00
N GLU A 173 2.00 2.28 12.68
CA GLU A 173 2.05 2.20 14.15
C GLU A 173 2.86 3.35 14.73
N ARG A 174 4.08 3.59 14.25
CA ARG A 174 4.92 4.67 14.74
C ARG A 174 4.28 6.04 14.57
N ILE A 175 3.60 6.30 13.45
CA ILE A 175 2.88 7.56 13.23
C ILE A 175 1.68 7.65 14.19
N CYS A 176 0.97 6.56 14.44
CA CYS A 176 -0.13 6.51 15.41
C CYS A 176 0.35 6.87 16.83
N ASP A 177 1.48 6.32 17.26
CA ASP A 177 2.07 6.62 18.55
C ASP A 177 2.43 8.11 18.66
N GLY A 178 3.05 8.68 17.63
CA GLY A 178 3.37 10.10 17.57
C GLY A 178 2.13 10.99 17.63
N LEU A 179 1.06 10.63 16.94
CA LEU A 179 -0.21 11.36 17.00
C LEU A 179 -0.87 11.25 18.38
N ALA A 180 -0.77 10.09 19.03
CA ALA A 180 -1.30 9.90 20.39
C ALA A 180 -0.61 10.80 21.40
N LEU A 181 0.72 10.92 21.32
CA LEU A 181 1.50 11.81 22.20
C LEU A 181 1.12 13.28 21.98
N ALA A 182 1.04 13.72 20.73
CA ALA A 182 0.65 15.09 20.39
C ALA A 182 -0.78 15.44 20.87
N GLU A 183 -1.73 14.51 20.81
CA GLU A 183 -3.09 14.69 21.34
C GLU A 183 -3.11 14.76 22.87
N ALA A 184 -2.21 14.06 23.57
CA ALA A 184 -2.09 14.12 25.03
C ALA A 184 -1.54 15.47 25.46
N GLU A 185 -0.46 15.93 24.84
CA GLU A 185 0.16 17.25 25.14
C GLU A 185 -0.78 18.44 24.85
N GLY A 186 -1.58 18.35 23.78
CA GLY A 186 -2.54 19.39 23.40
C GLY A 186 -3.76 19.50 24.35
N LYS A 187 -3.98 18.51 25.23
CA LYS A 187 -5.06 18.54 26.24
C LYS A 187 -4.62 19.14 27.59
N GLU A 188 -3.31 19.32 27.79
CA GLU A 188 -2.75 19.89 29.02
C GLU A 188 -2.57 21.42 28.96
N HIS A 189 -2.90 22.04 27.83
CA HIS A 189 -2.87 23.50 27.61
C HIS A 189 -4.29 24.01 27.36
#